data_00ab2fb798ebc9a1d9cb999559deef89
#
_entry.id   00ab2fb798ebc9a1d9cb999559deef89
#
_cell.length_a   1.000
_cell.length_b   1.000
_cell.length_c   1.000
_cell.angle_alpha   90.00
_cell.angle_beta   90.00
_cell.angle_gamma   90.00
#
_symmetry.space_group_name_H-M   'P 1'
#
loop_
_entity.id
_entity.type
_entity.pdbx_description
1 polymer ?
#
loop_
_entity_poly.entity_id
_entity_poly.type
_entity_poly.pdbx_seq_one_letter_code
_entity_poly.pdbx_strand_id
1 'polypeptide(L)'
;LAAPVTHIWYFKGVPSRLGYLLDLAPKDLERIIYFAANIITSVDEEARHNDQSTLEAEMLLEKKDVEDDTESEIAERASKLESDLAELEAAGAKADARKKVKNAADKEMQHIRERGEREIARLDEIWNTFIKLAPKQMIIDETIYEELVDRYDDYFTGGMGAEAIQT
;
A
#
# COMPACT_ATOMS: atom_id res chain seq x y z
N LEU A 1 -0.82 28.77 -15.06
CA LEU A 1 -0.42 27.83 -14.03
C LEU A 1 0.21 28.55 -12.86
N ALA A 2 -0.42 28.44 -11.70
CA ALA A 2 0.08 29.05 -10.48
C ALA A 2 1.20 28.23 -9.81
N ALA A 3 1.39 26.98 -10.22
CA ALA A 3 2.41 26.11 -9.65
C ALA A 3 3.81 26.47 -10.17
N PRO A 4 4.83 26.50 -9.30
CA PRO A 4 6.19 26.75 -9.75
C PRO A 4 6.69 25.60 -10.62
N VAL A 5 7.37 25.94 -11.70
CA VAL A 5 7.95 24.97 -12.62
C VAL A 5 9.46 25.16 -12.65
N THR A 6 10.19 24.09 -12.30
CA THR A 6 11.63 24.04 -12.42
C THR A 6 12.00 23.41 -13.78
N HIS A 7 12.74 24.15 -14.59
CA HIS A 7 13.18 23.63 -15.88
C HIS A 7 14.19 22.51 -15.71
N ILE A 8 13.97 21.41 -16.41
CA ILE A 8 14.80 20.21 -16.34
C ILE A 8 16.25 20.47 -16.73
N TRP A 9 16.45 21.20 -17.83
CA TRP A 9 17.81 21.52 -18.30
C TRP A 9 18.55 22.47 -17.37
N TYR A 10 17.84 23.29 -16.62
CA TYR A 10 18.42 24.12 -15.56
C TYR A 10 18.92 23.26 -14.40
N PHE A 11 18.16 22.25 -14.03
CA PHE A 11 18.54 21.28 -13.01
C PHE A 11 19.75 20.44 -13.41
N LYS A 12 19.80 19.99 -14.67
CA LYS A 12 20.87 19.09 -15.16
C LYS A 12 22.22 19.75 -15.37
N GLY A 13 22.29 21.05 -15.49
CA GLY A 13 23.53 21.74 -15.87
C GLY A 13 24.57 21.92 -14.78
N VAL A 14 24.17 22.02 -13.51
CA VAL A 14 25.05 22.33 -12.36
C VAL A 14 24.46 21.80 -11.07
N PRO A 15 25.24 21.72 -9.99
CA PRO A 15 24.68 21.37 -8.68
C PRO A 15 23.50 22.28 -8.34
N SER A 16 22.36 21.67 -8.07
CA SER A 16 21.11 22.38 -7.86
C SER A 16 21.10 23.11 -6.50
N ARG A 17 20.70 24.38 -6.50
CA ARG A 17 20.43 25.10 -5.25
C ARG A 17 19.30 24.47 -4.46
N LEU A 18 18.32 23.90 -5.16
CA LEU A 18 17.23 23.16 -4.51
C LEU A 18 17.74 21.95 -3.75
N GLY A 19 18.72 21.22 -4.30
CA GLY A 19 19.36 20.11 -3.63
C GLY A 19 20.05 20.52 -2.33
N TYR A 20 20.74 21.65 -2.32
CA TYR A 20 21.36 22.20 -1.11
C TYR A 20 20.34 22.65 -0.08
N LEU A 21 19.30 23.36 -0.50
CA LEU A 21 18.27 23.88 0.39
C LEU A 21 17.47 22.79 1.06
N LEU A 22 17.19 21.71 0.33
CA LEU A 22 16.37 20.59 0.81
C LEU A 22 17.20 19.44 1.37
N ASP A 23 18.53 19.52 1.23
CA ASP A 23 19.43 18.44 1.65
C ASP A 23 19.05 17.08 1.04
N LEU A 24 18.70 17.10 -0.26
CA LEU A 24 18.29 15.93 -1.01
C LEU A 24 19.35 15.53 -2.02
N ALA A 25 19.46 14.22 -2.29
CA ALA A 25 20.31 13.74 -3.37
C ALA A 25 19.78 14.21 -4.73
N PRO A 26 20.64 14.50 -5.73
CA PRO A 26 20.18 14.92 -7.05
C PRO A 26 19.16 14.01 -7.70
N LYS A 27 19.29 12.69 -7.50
CA LYS A 27 18.35 11.70 -8.00
C LYS A 27 16.95 11.85 -7.38
N ASP A 28 16.90 12.13 -6.10
CA ASP A 28 15.64 12.31 -5.39
C ASP A 28 14.96 13.63 -5.78
N LEU A 29 15.75 14.67 -5.96
CA LEU A 29 15.26 15.95 -6.44
C LEU A 29 14.70 15.84 -7.88
N GLU A 30 15.33 15.06 -8.73
CA GLU A 30 14.85 14.80 -10.09
C GLU A 30 13.47 14.15 -10.07
N ARG A 31 13.24 13.17 -9.19
CA ARG A 31 11.94 12.52 -9.05
C ARG A 31 10.85 13.48 -8.61
N ILE A 32 11.15 14.38 -7.69
CA ILE A 32 10.20 15.40 -7.23
C ILE A 32 9.84 16.36 -8.36
N ILE A 33 10.83 16.80 -9.13
CA ILE A 33 10.62 17.73 -10.25
C ILE A 33 9.74 17.10 -11.33
N TYR A 34 9.87 15.80 -11.56
CA TYR A 34 9.03 15.08 -12.52
C TYR A 34 7.70 14.62 -11.93
N PHE A 35 7.36 15.00 -10.72
CA PHE A 35 6.14 14.57 -10.02
C PHE A 35 6.04 13.06 -9.83
N ALA A 36 7.18 12.38 -9.79
CA ALA A 36 7.23 10.93 -9.64
C ALA A 36 7.17 10.46 -8.18
N ALA A 37 7.19 11.40 -7.24
CA ALA A 37 7.19 11.09 -5.80
C ALA A 37 6.53 12.21 -5.00
N ASN A 38 6.06 11.84 -3.81
CA ASN A 38 5.58 12.78 -2.80
C ASN A 38 6.67 12.99 -1.75
N ILE A 39 6.76 14.18 -1.21
CA ILE A 39 7.73 14.50 -0.16
C ILE A 39 7.00 14.84 1.14
N ILE A 40 7.51 14.31 2.25
CA ILE A 40 7.01 14.64 3.59
C ILE A 40 7.67 15.93 4.06
N THR A 41 6.87 16.95 4.34
CA THR A 41 7.38 18.26 4.73
C THR A 41 7.50 18.41 6.23
N SER A 42 6.60 17.82 7.00
CA SER A 42 6.68 17.81 8.46
C SER A 42 6.00 16.59 9.07
N VAL A 43 6.43 16.21 10.27
CA VAL A 43 5.84 15.10 11.04
C VAL A 43 5.68 15.57 12.49
N ASP A 44 4.48 15.35 13.03
CA ASP A 44 4.21 15.57 14.46
C ASP A 44 4.63 14.31 15.23
N GLU A 45 5.89 14.26 15.60
CA GLU A 45 6.48 13.10 16.28
C GLU A 45 5.89 12.87 17.66
N GLU A 46 5.54 13.94 18.36
CA GLU A 46 4.94 13.85 19.70
C GLU A 46 3.57 13.22 19.64
N ALA A 47 2.69 13.70 18.77
CA ALA A 47 1.35 13.14 18.60
C ALA A 47 1.43 11.68 18.15
N ARG A 48 2.31 11.38 17.19
CA ARG A 48 2.54 10.01 16.72
C ARG A 48 2.99 9.09 17.85
N HIS A 49 3.94 9.53 18.64
CA HIS A 49 4.45 8.75 19.77
C HIS A 49 3.36 8.49 20.83
N ASN A 50 2.59 9.51 21.15
CA ASN A 50 1.53 9.41 22.15
C ASN A 50 0.41 8.45 21.72
N ASP A 51 0.08 8.43 20.44
CA ASP A 51 -1.03 7.66 19.90
C ASP A 51 -0.60 6.32 19.30
N GLN A 52 0.70 6.03 19.26
CA GLN A 52 1.25 4.86 18.59
C GLN A 52 0.61 3.55 19.05
N SER A 53 0.42 3.36 20.34
CA SER A 53 -0.19 2.13 20.88
C SER A 53 -1.62 1.93 20.39
N THR A 54 -2.42 3.01 20.37
CA THR A 54 -3.79 2.98 19.89
C THR A 54 -3.86 2.69 18.40
N LEU A 55 -3.00 3.35 17.63
CA LEU A 55 -2.92 3.18 16.18
C LEU A 55 -2.45 1.77 15.82
N GLU A 56 -1.50 1.23 16.56
CA GLU A 56 -1.03 -0.15 16.37
C GLU A 56 -2.15 -1.17 16.64
N ALA A 57 -2.91 -0.96 17.71
CA ALA A 57 -4.05 -1.82 18.03
C ALA A 57 -5.11 -1.78 16.91
N GLU A 58 -5.40 -0.62 16.37
CA GLU A 58 -6.31 -0.46 15.24
C GLU A 58 -5.81 -1.20 13.99
N MET A 59 -4.53 -1.11 13.71
CA MET A 59 -3.91 -1.81 12.59
C MET A 59 -3.97 -3.33 12.76
N LEU A 60 -3.73 -3.82 13.97
CA LEU A 60 -3.83 -5.25 14.28
C LEU A 60 -5.27 -5.77 14.12
N LEU A 61 -6.27 -4.99 14.51
CA LEU A 61 -7.67 -5.33 14.29
C LEU A 61 -8.01 -5.40 12.82
N GLU A 62 -7.53 -4.44 12.04
CA GLU A 62 -7.75 -4.41 10.59
C GLU A 62 -7.11 -5.61 9.89
N LYS A 63 -5.90 -5.99 10.28
CA LYS A 63 -5.26 -7.21 9.78
C LYS A 63 -6.04 -8.46 10.12
N LYS A 64 -6.55 -8.53 11.35
CA LYS A 64 -7.37 -9.66 11.78
C LYS A 64 -8.66 -9.76 10.98
N ASP A 65 -9.30 -8.63 10.70
CA ASP A 65 -10.49 -8.60 9.86
C ASP A 65 -10.20 -9.15 8.46
N VAL A 66 -9.05 -8.81 7.88
CA VAL A 66 -8.61 -9.35 6.58
C VAL A 66 -8.42 -10.87 6.66
N GLU A 67 -7.79 -11.35 7.73
CA GLU A 67 -7.58 -12.79 7.94
C GLU A 67 -8.92 -13.51 8.07
N ASP A 68 -9.82 -13.00 8.88
CA ASP A 68 -11.14 -13.58 9.12
C ASP A 68 -11.99 -13.60 7.83
N ASP A 69 -11.98 -12.52 7.07
CA ASP A 69 -12.66 -12.43 5.78
C ASP A 69 -12.08 -13.43 4.77
N THR A 70 -10.78 -13.56 4.74
CA THR A 70 -10.08 -14.51 3.87
C THR A 70 -10.45 -15.95 4.22
N GLU A 71 -10.44 -16.29 5.50
CA GLU A 71 -10.85 -17.61 5.97
C GLU A 71 -12.31 -17.91 5.64
N SER A 72 -13.19 -16.92 5.83
CA SER A 72 -14.61 -17.04 5.48
C SER A 72 -14.82 -17.31 4.00
N GLU A 73 -14.14 -16.57 3.13
CA GLU A 73 -14.23 -16.76 1.68
C GLU A 73 -13.72 -18.14 1.26
N ILE A 74 -12.62 -18.60 1.87
CA ILE A 74 -12.07 -19.94 1.61
C ILE A 74 -13.06 -21.01 2.07
N ALA A 75 -13.66 -20.85 3.24
CA ALA A 75 -14.64 -21.78 3.78
C ALA A 75 -15.90 -21.86 2.91
N GLU A 76 -16.39 -20.73 2.44
CA GLU A 76 -17.54 -20.68 1.51
C GLU A 76 -17.21 -21.39 0.20
N ARG A 77 -16.03 -21.16 -0.34
CA ARG A 77 -15.61 -21.80 -1.59
C ARG A 77 -15.44 -23.32 -1.42
N ALA A 78 -14.88 -23.75 -0.28
CA ALA A 78 -14.74 -25.16 0.04
C ALA A 78 -16.12 -25.84 0.18
N SER A 79 -17.07 -25.17 0.81
CA SER A 79 -18.44 -25.67 0.95
C SER A 79 -19.13 -25.82 -0.41
N LYS A 80 -18.93 -24.83 -1.29
CA LYS A 80 -19.44 -24.90 -2.66
C LYS A 80 -18.81 -26.06 -3.43
N LEU A 81 -17.52 -26.29 -3.26
CA LEU A 81 -16.82 -27.43 -3.88
C LEU A 81 -17.42 -28.75 -3.44
N GLU A 82 -17.69 -28.93 -2.15
CA GLU A 82 -18.32 -30.16 -1.64
C GLU A 82 -19.68 -30.40 -2.29
N SER A 83 -20.48 -29.32 -2.39
CA SER A 83 -21.79 -29.35 -3.05
C SER A 83 -21.67 -29.75 -4.51
N ASP A 84 -20.75 -29.13 -5.24
CA ASP A 84 -20.52 -29.41 -6.67
C ASP A 84 -20.05 -30.84 -6.88
N LEU A 85 -19.16 -31.35 -6.03
CA LEU A 85 -18.67 -32.74 -6.09
C LEU A 85 -19.78 -33.72 -5.80
N ALA A 86 -20.66 -33.43 -4.84
CA ALA A 86 -21.80 -34.27 -4.52
C ALA A 86 -22.80 -34.37 -5.71
N GLU A 87 -23.06 -33.24 -6.36
CA GLU A 87 -23.90 -33.19 -7.56
C GLU A 87 -23.29 -33.99 -8.71
N LEU A 88 -21.99 -33.87 -8.94
CA LEU A 88 -21.30 -34.65 -9.98
C LEU A 88 -21.32 -36.12 -9.68
N GLU A 89 -21.14 -36.52 -8.44
CA GLU A 89 -21.22 -37.93 -8.01
C GLU A 89 -22.61 -38.47 -8.22
N ALA A 90 -23.66 -37.74 -7.83
CA ALA A 90 -25.06 -38.11 -8.04
C ALA A 90 -25.42 -38.24 -9.53
N ALA A 91 -24.79 -37.41 -10.37
CA ALA A 91 -24.99 -37.46 -11.83
C ALA A 91 -24.17 -38.58 -12.52
N GLY A 92 -23.33 -39.28 -11.78
CA GLY A 92 -22.48 -40.32 -12.35
C GLY A 92 -21.32 -39.83 -13.18
N ALA A 93 -20.83 -38.60 -12.90
CA ALA A 93 -19.73 -38.00 -13.63
C ALA A 93 -18.43 -38.78 -13.46
N LYS A 94 -17.57 -38.72 -14.50
CA LYS A 94 -16.28 -39.40 -14.49
C LYS A 94 -15.31 -38.74 -13.51
N ALA A 95 -14.32 -39.50 -13.06
CA ALA A 95 -13.28 -39.02 -12.15
C ALA A 95 -12.56 -37.79 -12.67
N ASP A 96 -12.36 -37.68 -13.99
CA ASP A 96 -11.71 -36.50 -14.62
C ASP A 96 -12.50 -35.21 -14.45
N ALA A 97 -13.84 -35.26 -14.53
CA ALA A 97 -14.71 -34.11 -14.32
C ALA A 97 -14.61 -33.61 -12.86
N ARG A 98 -14.63 -34.56 -11.91
CA ARG A 98 -14.47 -34.23 -10.48
C ARG A 98 -13.10 -33.60 -10.19
N LYS A 99 -12.05 -34.13 -10.80
CA LYS A 99 -10.69 -33.63 -10.66
C LYS A 99 -10.55 -32.22 -11.20
N LYS A 100 -11.16 -31.91 -12.36
CA LYS A 100 -11.16 -30.55 -12.93
C LYS A 100 -11.85 -29.55 -12.01
N VAL A 101 -13.01 -29.90 -11.46
CA VAL A 101 -13.74 -29.02 -10.53
C VAL A 101 -12.93 -28.79 -9.27
N LYS A 102 -12.32 -29.83 -8.71
CA LYS A 102 -11.47 -29.72 -7.53
C LYS A 102 -10.26 -28.85 -7.79
N ASN A 103 -9.58 -29.02 -8.91
CA ASN A 103 -8.41 -28.20 -9.27
C ASN A 103 -8.78 -26.75 -9.47
N ALA A 104 -9.91 -26.46 -10.11
CA ALA A 104 -10.40 -25.10 -10.28
C ALA A 104 -10.69 -24.44 -8.92
N ALA A 105 -11.35 -25.16 -8.02
CA ALA A 105 -11.63 -24.67 -6.67
C ALA A 105 -10.35 -24.43 -5.85
N ASP A 106 -9.40 -25.34 -5.94
CA ASP A 106 -8.10 -25.20 -5.26
C ASP A 106 -7.36 -23.96 -5.74
N LYS A 107 -7.40 -23.68 -7.04
CA LYS A 107 -6.82 -22.44 -7.60
C LYS A 107 -7.53 -21.20 -7.09
N GLU A 108 -8.85 -21.19 -7.07
CA GLU A 108 -9.62 -20.06 -6.53
C GLU A 108 -9.31 -19.81 -5.06
N MET A 109 -9.27 -20.87 -4.24
CA MET A 109 -8.92 -20.77 -2.82
C MET A 109 -7.50 -20.26 -2.64
N GLN A 110 -6.57 -20.68 -3.49
CA GLN A 110 -5.19 -20.18 -3.46
C GLN A 110 -5.13 -18.69 -3.82
N HIS A 111 -5.90 -18.23 -4.81
CA HIS A 111 -6.00 -16.82 -5.15
C HIS A 111 -6.57 -15.98 -4.00
N ILE A 112 -7.60 -16.49 -3.33
CA ILE A 112 -8.19 -15.82 -2.16
C ILE A 112 -7.14 -15.67 -1.05
N ARG A 113 -6.39 -16.73 -0.79
CA ARG A 113 -5.32 -16.71 0.23
C ARG A 113 -4.22 -15.74 -0.13
N GLU A 114 -3.75 -15.75 -1.36
CA GLU A 114 -2.70 -14.86 -1.84
C GLU A 114 -3.15 -13.40 -1.81
N ARG A 115 -4.40 -13.12 -2.14
CA ARG A 115 -4.95 -11.77 -2.06
C ARG A 115 -4.98 -11.29 -0.61
N GLY A 116 -5.40 -12.12 0.33
CA GLY A 116 -5.40 -11.81 1.75
C GLY A 116 -4.00 -11.54 2.27
N GLU A 117 -3.03 -12.37 1.89
CA GLU A 117 -1.62 -12.19 2.26
C GLU A 117 -1.04 -10.89 1.71
N ARG A 118 -1.36 -10.53 0.46
CA ARG A 118 -0.93 -9.27 -0.12
C ARG A 118 -1.54 -8.07 0.58
N GLU A 119 -2.80 -8.16 0.95
CA GLU A 119 -3.50 -7.09 1.66
C GLU A 119 -2.90 -6.86 3.05
N ILE A 120 -2.60 -7.94 3.78
CA ILE A 120 -1.93 -7.86 5.07
C ILE A 120 -0.51 -7.30 4.93
N ALA A 121 0.24 -7.75 3.92
CA ALA A 121 1.57 -7.23 3.63
C ALA A 121 1.54 -5.74 3.33
N ARG A 122 0.52 -5.28 2.61
CA ARG A 122 0.32 -3.86 2.32
C ARG A 122 0.03 -3.06 3.59
N LEU A 123 -0.83 -3.56 4.47
CA LEU A 123 -1.10 -2.92 5.77
C LEU A 123 0.18 -2.82 6.60
N ASP A 124 1.01 -3.86 6.61
CA ASP A 124 2.32 -3.85 7.27
C ASP A 124 3.24 -2.78 6.68
N GLU A 125 3.26 -2.66 5.36
CA GLU A 125 4.08 -1.66 4.67
C GLU A 125 3.62 -0.24 5.01
N ILE A 126 2.32 0.01 5.01
CA ILE A 126 1.74 1.30 5.39
C ILE A 126 2.13 1.66 6.82
N TRP A 127 1.97 0.73 7.75
CA TRP A 127 2.32 0.93 9.16
C TRP A 127 3.81 1.18 9.35
N ASN A 128 4.66 0.36 8.75
CA ASN A 128 6.11 0.52 8.83
C ASN A 128 6.58 1.84 8.23
N THR A 129 5.96 2.29 7.16
CA THR A 129 6.24 3.59 6.56
C THR A 129 5.83 4.71 7.50
N PHE A 130 4.65 4.61 8.10
CA PHE A 130 4.15 5.62 9.03
C PHE A 130 5.04 5.80 10.26
N ILE A 131 5.45 4.71 10.90
CA ILE A 131 6.28 4.80 12.13
C ILE A 131 7.68 5.33 11.85
N LYS A 132 8.12 5.27 10.59
CA LYS A 132 9.44 5.76 10.16
C LYS A 132 9.37 7.09 9.43
N LEU A 133 8.19 7.70 9.30
CA LEU A 133 8.06 8.98 8.61
C LEU A 133 8.92 10.05 9.24
N ALA A 134 9.63 10.79 8.39
CA ALA A 134 10.50 11.89 8.79
C ALA A 134 10.39 13.03 7.77
N PRO A 135 10.64 14.28 8.18
CA PRO A 135 10.71 15.40 7.24
C PRO A 135 11.73 15.13 6.14
N LYS A 136 11.44 15.59 4.93
CA LYS A 136 12.25 15.40 3.72
C LYS A 136 12.23 13.96 3.18
N GLN A 137 11.51 13.06 3.80
CA GLN A 137 11.36 11.70 3.29
C GLN A 137 10.52 11.71 2.01
N MET A 138 10.95 10.92 1.03
CA MET A 138 10.27 10.79 -0.24
C MET A 138 9.48 9.48 -0.29
N ILE A 139 8.20 9.57 -0.66
CA ILE A 139 7.33 8.41 -0.85
C ILE A 139 7.08 8.24 -2.34
N ILE A 140 7.64 7.19 -2.92
CA ILE A 140 7.55 6.93 -4.36
C ILE A 140 6.23 6.24 -4.71
N ASP A 141 5.75 5.35 -3.86
CA ASP A 141 4.49 4.63 -4.07
C ASP A 141 3.31 5.55 -3.74
N GLU A 142 2.64 6.01 -4.78
CA GLU A 142 1.49 6.90 -4.64
C GLU A 142 0.36 6.27 -3.83
N THR A 143 0.15 4.97 -3.98
CA THR A 143 -0.89 4.25 -3.25
C THR A 143 -0.60 4.23 -1.75
N ILE A 144 0.65 4.01 -1.37
CA ILE A 144 1.07 4.07 0.04
C ILE A 144 0.89 5.49 0.58
N TYR A 145 1.26 6.51 -0.21
CA TYR A 145 1.09 7.90 0.20
C TYR A 145 -0.39 8.26 0.42
N GLU A 146 -1.28 7.85 -0.48
CA GLU A 146 -2.71 8.07 -0.34
C GLU A 146 -3.28 7.40 0.92
N GLU A 147 -2.85 6.18 1.20
CA GLU A 147 -3.25 5.47 2.42
C GLU A 147 -2.73 6.15 3.69
N LEU A 148 -1.52 6.69 3.64
CA LEU A 148 -0.97 7.46 4.77
C LEU A 148 -1.78 8.72 5.02
N VAL A 149 -2.16 9.44 3.97
CA VAL A 149 -3.00 10.64 4.08
C VAL A 149 -4.37 10.28 4.63
N ASP A 150 -5.02 9.25 4.10
CA ASP A 150 -6.36 8.86 4.52
C ASP A 150 -6.42 8.42 6.00
N ARG A 151 -5.36 7.79 6.49
CA ARG A 151 -5.31 7.23 7.84
C ARG A 151 -4.65 8.14 8.86
N TYR A 152 -3.62 8.87 8.47
CA TYR A 152 -2.67 9.53 9.38
C TYR A 152 -2.38 11.00 9.03
N ASP A 153 -3.27 11.67 8.34
CA ASP A 153 -3.08 13.06 7.91
C ASP A 153 -2.90 14.04 9.07
N ASP A 154 -3.41 13.70 10.26
CA ASP A 154 -3.25 14.51 11.46
C ASP A 154 -1.81 14.51 12.00
N TYR A 155 -0.97 13.59 11.56
CA TYR A 155 0.38 13.37 12.10
C TYR A 155 1.50 13.86 11.20
N PHE A 156 1.19 14.23 9.96
CA PHE A 156 2.21 14.70 9.03
C PHE A 156 1.61 15.61 7.96
N THR A 157 2.50 16.35 7.29
CA THR A 157 2.15 17.08 6.07
C THR A 157 3.11 16.69 4.96
N GLY A 158 2.60 16.71 3.73
CA GLY A 158 3.38 16.38 2.55
C GLY A 158 2.67 16.82 1.29
N GLY A 159 3.33 16.69 0.18
CA GLY A 159 2.78 17.06 -1.12
C GLY A 159 3.61 16.53 -2.27
N MET A 160 3.11 16.71 -3.48
CA MET A 160 3.71 16.20 -4.70
C MET A 160 4.52 17.26 -5.41
N GLY A 161 5.67 16.86 -5.93
CA GLY A 161 6.44 17.64 -6.88
C GLY A 161 6.87 19.01 -6.38
N ALA A 162 6.78 19.98 -7.24
CA ALA A 162 7.25 21.33 -6.99
C ALA A 162 6.48 22.09 -5.89
N GLU A 163 5.23 21.74 -5.64
CA GLU A 163 4.43 22.33 -4.57
C GLU A 163 5.04 22.05 -3.19
N ALA A 164 5.50 20.84 -2.96
CA ALA A 164 6.13 20.44 -1.71
C ALA A 164 7.47 21.15 -1.51
N ILE A 165 8.17 21.43 -2.59
CA ILE A 165 9.46 22.13 -2.55
C ILE A 165 9.29 23.60 -2.14
N GLN A 166 8.17 24.21 -2.52
CA GLN A 166 7.88 25.62 -2.24
C GLN A 166 7.61 25.91 -0.76
N THR A 167 7.11 24.94 -0.05
CA THR A 167 6.83 25.08 1.38
C THR A 167 8.05 24.72 2.22
#